data_0676628b797f162814bfe9cbcf109926
#
_entry.id   0676628b797f162814bfe9cbcf109926
#
_cell.length_a   1.000
_cell.length_b   1.000
_cell.length_c   1.000
_cell.angle_alpha   90.00
_cell.angle_beta   90.00
_cell.angle_gamma   90.00
#
_symmetry.space_group_name_H-M   'P 1'
#
loop_
_entity.id
_entity.type
_entity.pdbx_description
1 polymer ?
#
loop_
_entity_poly.entity_id
_entity_poly.type
_entity_poly.pdbx_seq_one_letter_code
_entity_poly.pdbx_strand_id
1 'polypeptide(L)'
;MLSIVERDLGTPLPVPLLGQRTVTLHIDGTLVSVPEGTSVLRAAALAGTQIPKLCATEMLEAFGSCRLCLVEIEGRKGYPASCTTPVAEGMQVRTQSARLATLRRNVMELYISDHPLDCLTCPANGHCELQDMAGVVGLREVRYGADGANHVHARSAEGGANPLFAAKDESNPYFSFDPS
;
A
#
# COMPACT_ATOMS: atom_id res chain seq x y z
N MET A 1 4.22 7.27 30.81
CA MET A 1 3.24 6.58 29.95
C MET A 1 4.02 5.84 28.88
N LEU A 2 4.21 4.53 29.00
CA LEU A 2 4.91 3.73 28.00
C LEU A 2 3.93 3.52 26.85
N SER A 3 4.14 4.22 25.74
CA SER A 3 3.47 3.95 24.48
C SER A 3 4.00 2.58 23.99
N ILE A 4 3.23 1.53 24.18
CA ILE A 4 3.43 0.29 23.45
C ILE A 4 3.02 0.61 22.03
N VAL A 5 3.98 1.00 21.20
CA VAL A 5 3.76 1.04 19.74
C VAL A 5 3.66 -0.42 19.32
N GLU A 6 2.45 -0.91 19.24
CA GLU A 6 2.16 -2.23 18.72
C GLU A 6 2.64 -2.25 17.26
N ARG A 7 3.69 -3.01 17.00
CA ARG A 7 4.34 -3.04 15.68
C ARG A 7 3.46 -3.85 14.74
N ASP A 8 2.70 -3.16 13.89
CA ASP A 8 1.91 -3.81 12.83
C ASP A 8 2.84 -4.55 11.84
N LEU A 9 2.78 -5.87 11.85
CA LEU A 9 3.55 -6.74 10.95
C LEU A 9 2.88 -6.92 9.58
N GLY A 10 1.78 -6.23 9.33
CA GLY A 10 1.20 -6.01 8.01
C GLY A 10 0.28 -7.10 7.48
N THR A 11 0.28 -8.30 8.07
CA THR A 11 -0.67 -9.37 7.75
C THR A 11 -0.89 -10.24 8.97
N PRO A 12 -2.05 -10.93 9.10
CA PRO A 12 -2.30 -11.87 10.18
C PRO A 12 -1.21 -12.95 10.30
N LEU A 13 -1.03 -13.48 11.50
CA LEU A 13 -0.26 -14.70 11.68
C LEU A 13 -0.92 -15.85 10.92
N PRO A 14 -0.15 -16.67 10.21
CA PRO A 14 -0.69 -17.92 9.69
C PRO A 14 -1.23 -18.75 10.86
N VAL A 15 -2.39 -19.35 10.69
CA VAL A 15 -2.98 -20.20 11.72
C VAL A 15 -1.99 -21.32 12.06
N PRO A 16 -1.58 -21.48 13.32
CA PRO A 16 -0.63 -22.51 13.71
C PRO A 16 -1.25 -23.89 13.48
N LEU A 17 -0.75 -24.61 12.50
CA LEU A 17 -1.08 -26.03 12.33
C LEU A 17 -0.08 -26.86 13.11
N LEU A 18 -0.54 -27.88 13.82
CA LEU A 18 0.32 -28.85 14.50
C LEU A 18 1.32 -29.43 13.47
N GLY A 19 2.64 -29.25 13.73
CA GLY A 19 3.68 -29.69 12.80
C GLY A 19 4.00 -28.70 11.67
N GLN A 20 3.63 -27.42 11.79
CA GLN A 20 3.92 -26.40 10.79
C GLN A 20 5.42 -26.34 10.48
N ARG A 21 5.77 -26.45 9.19
CA ARG A 21 7.15 -26.35 8.73
C ARG A 21 7.65 -24.91 8.84
N THR A 22 8.92 -24.77 9.16
CA THR A 22 9.65 -23.51 9.03
C THR A 22 10.22 -23.42 7.62
N VAL A 23 10.07 -22.27 7.00
CA VAL A 23 10.57 -21.95 5.66
C VAL A 23 11.65 -20.91 5.81
N THR A 24 12.76 -21.08 5.10
CA THR A 24 13.91 -20.18 5.13
C THR A 24 14.05 -19.49 3.78
N LEU A 25 14.19 -18.17 3.81
CA LEU A 25 14.30 -17.33 2.62
C LEU A 25 15.31 -16.20 2.86
N HIS A 26 15.68 -15.50 1.80
CA HIS A 26 16.51 -14.29 1.88
C HIS A 26 15.67 -13.05 1.53
N ILE A 27 15.75 -12.03 2.38
CA ILE A 27 15.14 -10.73 2.15
C ILE A 27 16.26 -9.68 2.19
N ASP A 28 16.50 -9.03 1.06
CA ASP A 28 17.60 -8.07 0.87
C ASP A 28 18.96 -8.62 1.34
N GLY A 29 19.20 -9.93 1.08
CA GLY A 29 20.41 -10.63 1.47
C GLY A 29 20.43 -11.15 2.91
N THR A 30 19.44 -10.81 3.73
CA THR A 30 19.32 -11.31 5.12
C THR A 30 18.54 -12.62 5.15
N LEU A 31 19.09 -13.63 5.83
CA LEU A 31 18.44 -14.92 6.01
C LEU A 31 17.33 -14.80 7.06
N VAL A 32 16.14 -15.24 6.70
CA VAL A 32 14.93 -15.16 7.55
C VAL A 32 14.25 -16.51 7.59
N SER A 33 13.89 -16.98 8.77
CA SER A 33 13.16 -18.24 8.97
C SER A 33 11.81 -17.94 9.62
N VAL A 34 10.73 -18.34 8.97
CA VAL A 34 9.36 -18.08 9.43
C VAL A 34 8.48 -19.29 9.16
N PRO A 35 7.33 -19.42 9.85
CA PRO A 35 6.37 -20.48 9.56
C PRO A 35 5.89 -20.46 8.11
N GLU A 36 5.69 -21.65 7.54
CA GLU A 36 5.07 -21.79 6.22
C GLU A 36 3.69 -21.11 6.19
N GLY A 37 3.34 -20.47 5.06
CA GLY A 37 2.12 -19.68 4.94
C GLY A 37 2.25 -18.22 5.40
N THR A 38 3.38 -17.84 6.02
CA THR A 38 3.67 -16.43 6.31
C THR A 38 3.78 -15.64 5.01
N SER A 39 3.24 -14.42 4.97
CA SER A 39 3.42 -13.54 3.82
C SER A 39 4.85 -12.97 3.76
N VAL A 40 5.32 -12.66 2.56
CA VAL A 40 6.62 -11.97 2.36
C VAL A 40 6.64 -10.64 3.12
N LEU A 41 5.50 -9.91 3.17
CA LEU A 41 5.38 -8.66 3.92
C LEU A 41 5.68 -8.85 5.40
N ARG A 42 5.05 -9.85 6.03
CA ARG A 42 5.26 -10.15 7.45
C ARG A 42 6.68 -10.66 7.71
N ALA A 43 7.21 -11.53 6.85
CA ALA A 43 8.57 -12.02 6.96
C ALA A 43 9.59 -10.87 6.89
N ALA A 44 9.38 -9.88 6.01
CA ALA A 44 10.22 -8.69 5.92
C ALA A 44 10.15 -7.85 7.21
N ALA A 45 8.95 -7.63 7.75
CA ALA A 45 8.76 -6.89 8.99
C ALA A 45 9.45 -7.57 10.18
N LEU A 46 9.38 -8.91 10.26
CA LEU A 46 10.09 -9.69 11.28
C LEU A 46 11.62 -9.58 11.13
N ALA A 47 12.11 -9.47 9.90
CA ALA A 47 13.53 -9.22 9.62
C ALA A 47 13.97 -7.76 9.84
N GLY A 48 13.07 -6.88 10.26
CA GLY A 48 13.35 -5.46 10.46
C GLY A 48 13.24 -4.60 9.21
N THR A 49 12.84 -5.18 8.07
CA THR A 49 12.65 -4.47 6.80
C THR A 49 11.20 -4.03 6.65
N GLN A 50 10.99 -2.72 6.49
CA GLN A 50 9.66 -2.14 6.29
C GLN A 50 9.35 -2.00 4.80
N ILE A 51 8.25 -2.60 4.35
CA ILE A 51 7.73 -2.45 3.00
C ILE A 51 6.52 -1.52 3.06
N PRO A 52 6.46 -0.45 2.23
CA PRO A 52 5.31 0.44 2.20
C PRO A 52 4.00 -0.30 1.92
N LYS A 53 2.95 0.01 2.65
CA LYS A 53 1.62 -0.61 2.52
C LYS A 53 0.51 0.37 2.90
N LEU A 54 -0.71 0.11 2.45
CA LEU A 54 -1.93 0.82 2.87
C LEU A 54 -3.06 -0.15 3.22
N CYS A 55 -3.30 -1.20 2.40
CA CYS A 55 -4.47 -2.07 2.55
C CYS A 55 -4.21 -3.34 3.37
N ALA A 56 -3.03 -3.51 3.93
CA ALA A 56 -2.66 -4.71 4.68
C ALA A 56 -2.44 -4.38 6.16
N THR A 57 -3.09 -5.12 7.05
CA THR A 57 -2.97 -5.01 8.50
C THR A 57 -2.91 -6.39 9.14
N GLU A 58 -2.54 -6.49 10.41
CA GLU A 58 -2.58 -7.74 11.16
C GLU A 58 -3.99 -8.23 11.46
N MET A 59 -4.98 -7.35 11.38
CA MET A 59 -6.37 -7.63 11.76
C MET A 59 -7.22 -8.17 10.61
N LEU A 60 -6.78 -8.01 9.36
CA LEU A 60 -7.56 -8.36 8.18
C LEU A 60 -6.74 -9.19 7.21
N GLU A 61 -7.40 -10.13 6.56
CA GLU A 61 -6.78 -10.89 5.47
C GLU A 61 -6.42 -9.95 4.31
N ALA A 62 -5.16 -10.02 3.88
CA ALA A 62 -4.65 -9.18 2.83
C ALA A 62 -5.15 -9.64 1.46
N PHE A 63 -5.66 -8.73 0.64
CA PHE A 63 -6.13 -9.00 -0.72
C PHE A 63 -5.34 -8.27 -1.83
N GLY A 64 -4.30 -7.50 -1.46
CA GLY A 64 -3.35 -6.94 -2.42
C GLY A 64 -3.87 -5.77 -3.26
N SER A 65 -4.89 -5.03 -2.81
CA SER A 65 -5.55 -3.96 -3.55
C SER A 65 -4.64 -2.76 -3.82
N CYS A 66 -3.98 -2.23 -2.80
CA CYS A 66 -3.26 -0.95 -2.91
C CYS A 66 -2.02 -1.00 -3.80
N ARG A 67 -1.46 -2.16 -4.06
CA ARG A 67 -0.25 -2.36 -4.90
C ARG A 67 0.98 -1.56 -4.45
N LEU A 68 1.01 -1.10 -3.21
CA LEU A 68 2.15 -0.35 -2.69
C LEU A 68 3.27 -1.27 -2.19
N CYS A 69 2.92 -2.45 -1.71
CA CYS A 69 3.84 -3.43 -1.13
C CYS A 69 4.53 -4.34 -2.17
N LEU A 70 4.77 -3.84 -3.38
CA LEU A 70 5.43 -4.59 -4.45
C LEU A 70 6.87 -4.98 -4.07
N VAL A 71 7.29 -6.18 -4.48
CA VAL A 71 8.66 -6.69 -4.31
C VAL A 71 9.15 -7.36 -5.59
N GLU A 72 10.45 -7.57 -5.68
CA GLU A 72 11.08 -8.43 -6.68
C GLU A 72 11.39 -9.79 -6.07
N ILE A 73 11.09 -10.86 -6.79
CA ILE A 73 11.41 -12.23 -6.38
C ILE A 73 12.21 -12.87 -7.52
N GLU A 74 13.39 -13.38 -7.20
CA GLU A 74 14.26 -14.01 -8.19
C GLU A 74 13.54 -15.18 -8.88
N GLY A 75 13.67 -15.25 -10.21
CA GLY A 75 13.00 -16.26 -11.03
C GLY A 75 11.50 -16.01 -11.28
N ARG A 76 10.90 -14.99 -10.67
CA ARG A 76 9.49 -14.66 -10.88
C ARG A 76 9.32 -13.40 -11.73
N LYS A 77 8.49 -13.49 -12.76
CA LYS A 77 8.18 -12.33 -13.61
C LYS A 77 7.26 -11.35 -12.89
N GLY A 78 7.50 -10.05 -13.09
CA GLY A 78 6.68 -8.96 -12.56
C GLY A 78 7.02 -8.61 -11.10
N TYR A 79 6.13 -7.87 -10.47
CA TYR A 79 6.28 -7.32 -9.13
C TYR A 79 5.09 -7.77 -8.27
N PRO A 80 5.17 -8.92 -7.61
CA PRO A 80 4.07 -9.40 -6.76
C PRO A 80 3.87 -8.50 -5.55
N ALA A 81 2.65 -8.46 -5.05
CA ALA A 81 2.33 -7.83 -3.78
C ALA A 81 2.79 -8.72 -2.62
N SER A 82 3.70 -8.22 -1.79
CA SER A 82 4.28 -9.01 -0.68
C SER A 82 3.24 -9.42 0.37
N CYS A 83 2.15 -8.67 0.52
CA CYS A 83 1.10 -8.98 1.49
C CYS A 83 0.29 -10.24 1.13
N THR A 84 0.18 -10.57 -0.16
CA THR A 84 -0.56 -11.74 -0.65
C THR A 84 0.34 -12.86 -1.16
N THR A 85 1.65 -12.68 -1.09
CA THR A 85 2.62 -13.68 -1.56
C THR A 85 3.13 -14.48 -0.36
N PRO A 86 2.83 -15.79 -0.26
CA PRO A 86 3.39 -16.64 0.78
C PRO A 86 4.88 -16.88 0.54
N VAL A 87 5.61 -17.05 1.62
CA VAL A 87 7.04 -17.42 1.57
C VAL A 87 7.23 -18.83 1.01
N ALA A 88 8.38 -19.07 0.38
CA ALA A 88 8.80 -20.39 -0.08
C ALA A 88 10.27 -20.64 0.26
N GLU A 89 10.64 -21.91 0.40
CA GLU A 89 12.01 -22.30 0.74
C GLU A 89 13.02 -21.78 -0.31
N GLY A 90 14.09 -21.16 0.16
CA GLY A 90 15.15 -20.61 -0.68
C GLY A 90 14.79 -19.35 -1.47
N MET A 91 13.57 -18.80 -1.28
CA MET A 91 13.12 -17.61 -2.00
C MET A 91 14.09 -16.44 -1.79
N GLN A 92 14.43 -15.75 -2.87
CA GLN A 92 15.26 -14.54 -2.86
C GLN A 92 14.37 -13.34 -3.14
N VAL A 93 14.21 -12.47 -2.15
CA VAL A 93 13.33 -11.29 -2.22
C VAL A 93 14.16 -10.02 -2.15
N ARG A 94 13.89 -9.07 -3.05
CA ARG A 94 14.37 -7.70 -2.95
C ARG A 94 13.20 -6.79 -2.66
N THR A 95 13.32 -6.03 -1.59
CA THR A 95 12.28 -5.06 -1.19
C THR A 95 12.57 -3.66 -1.70
N GLN A 96 13.79 -3.40 -2.15
CA GLN A 96 14.24 -2.09 -2.62
C GLN A 96 15.00 -2.22 -3.93
N SER A 97 14.58 -1.44 -4.92
CA SER A 97 15.30 -1.20 -6.16
C SER A 97 14.84 0.12 -6.77
N ALA A 98 15.59 0.70 -7.70
CA ALA A 98 15.19 1.91 -8.42
C ALA A 98 13.84 1.73 -9.12
N ARG A 99 13.59 0.51 -9.64
CA ARG A 99 12.33 0.19 -10.31
C ARG A 99 11.16 0.12 -9.33
N LEU A 100 11.33 -0.54 -8.18
CA LEU A 100 10.32 -0.59 -7.13
C LEU A 100 9.99 0.81 -6.59
N ALA A 101 11.00 1.64 -6.38
CA ALA A 101 10.80 3.02 -5.93
C ALA A 101 9.96 3.82 -6.94
N THR A 102 10.24 3.68 -8.25
CA THR A 102 9.44 4.31 -9.31
C THR A 102 8.00 3.80 -9.32
N LEU A 103 7.81 2.48 -9.26
CA LEU A 103 6.47 1.88 -9.29
C LEU A 103 5.63 2.31 -8.08
N ARG A 104 6.20 2.26 -6.88
CA ARG A 104 5.51 2.67 -5.65
C ARG A 104 5.14 4.16 -5.67
N ARG A 105 6.05 5.00 -6.15
CA ARG A 105 5.77 6.44 -6.30
C ARG A 105 4.62 6.67 -7.28
N ASN A 106 4.63 6.00 -8.44
CA ASN A 106 3.57 6.15 -9.44
C ASN A 106 2.22 5.65 -8.92
N VAL A 107 2.20 4.52 -8.18
CA VAL A 107 0.98 4.03 -7.53
C VAL A 107 0.47 5.04 -6.50
N MET A 108 1.34 5.56 -5.65
CA MET A 108 0.95 6.56 -4.66
C MET A 108 0.46 7.86 -5.32
N GLU A 109 1.09 8.27 -6.42
CA GLU A 109 0.66 9.43 -7.19
C GLU A 109 -0.78 9.29 -7.72
N LEU A 110 -1.16 8.10 -8.19
CA LEU A 110 -2.54 7.82 -8.59
C LEU A 110 -3.52 7.93 -7.42
N TYR A 111 -3.17 7.41 -6.24
CA TYR A 111 -4.00 7.58 -5.05
C TYR A 111 -4.17 9.05 -4.66
N ILE A 112 -3.07 9.80 -4.66
CA ILE A 112 -3.09 11.21 -4.30
C ILE A 112 -3.83 12.06 -5.35
N SER A 113 -3.77 11.70 -6.63
CA SER A 113 -4.46 12.44 -7.69
C SER A 113 -5.97 12.39 -7.59
N ASP A 114 -6.51 11.36 -6.94
CA ASP A 114 -7.95 11.18 -6.69
C ASP A 114 -8.36 11.56 -5.24
N HIS A 115 -7.43 12.10 -4.47
CA HIS A 115 -7.65 12.48 -3.08
C HIS A 115 -7.64 14.00 -2.92
N PRO A 116 -8.57 14.60 -2.13
CA PRO A 116 -8.51 16.02 -1.81
C PRO A 116 -7.18 16.39 -1.15
N LEU A 117 -6.47 17.39 -1.72
CA LEU A 117 -5.17 17.83 -1.21
C LEU A 117 -5.28 18.94 -0.15
N ASP A 118 -6.35 18.93 0.61
CA ASP A 118 -6.63 19.90 1.66
C ASP A 118 -6.16 19.39 3.04
N CYS A 119 -4.93 18.92 3.09
CA CYS A 119 -4.36 18.33 4.30
C CYS A 119 -4.36 19.27 5.50
N LEU A 120 -4.21 20.57 5.30
CA LEU A 120 -4.13 21.54 6.40
C LEU A 120 -5.44 21.70 7.16
N THR A 121 -6.58 21.48 6.51
CA THR A 121 -7.92 21.55 7.13
C THR A 121 -8.50 20.16 7.41
N CYS A 122 -7.83 19.11 6.97
CA CYS A 122 -8.26 17.73 7.17
C CYS A 122 -8.12 17.31 8.65
N PRO A 123 -9.17 16.74 9.28
CA PRO A 123 -9.10 16.28 10.66
C PRO A 123 -8.12 15.12 10.88
N ALA A 124 -7.74 14.39 9.83
CA ALA A 124 -6.76 13.31 9.87
C ALA A 124 -5.30 13.81 9.75
N ASN A 125 -5.08 15.11 9.57
CA ASN A 125 -3.73 15.65 9.42
C ASN A 125 -2.85 15.31 10.62
N GLY A 126 -1.67 14.73 10.37
CA GLY A 126 -0.75 14.26 11.41
C GLY A 126 -1.01 12.83 11.92
N HIS A 127 -2.12 12.20 11.50
CA HIS A 127 -2.47 10.80 11.79
C HIS A 127 -3.01 10.10 10.53
N CYS A 128 -2.42 10.40 9.37
CA CYS A 128 -2.90 9.93 8.08
C CYS A 128 -1.87 9.01 7.43
N GLU A 129 -2.19 7.72 7.33
CA GLU A 129 -1.31 6.74 6.68
C GLU A 129 -1.01 7.08 5.21
N LEU A 130 -1.96 7.72 4.50
CA LEU A 130 -1.76 8.14 3.12
C LEU A 130 -0.65 9.20 3.02
N GLN A 131 -0.66 10.21 3.92
CA GLN A 131 0.42 11.22 4.00
C GLN A 131 1.76 10.56 4.32
N ASP A 132 1.79 9.67 5.31
CA ASP A 132 2.99 8.98 5.73
C ASP A 132 3.58 8.17 4.59
N MET A 133 2.75 7.40 3.90
CA MET A 133 3.20 6.59 2.76
C MET A 133 3.62 7.43 1.57
N ALA A 134 2.98 8.55 1.29
CA ALA A 134 3.43 9.52 0.28
C ALA A 134 4.85 10.03 0.61
N GLY A 135 5.10 10.35 1.89
CA GLY A 135 6.42 10.70 2.39
C GLY A 135 7.45 9.58 2.21
N VAL A 136 7.10 8.36 2.60
CA VAL A 136 7.98 7.16 2.53
C VAL A 136 8.39 6.83 1.09
N VAL A 137 7.48 6.93 0.13
CA VAL A 137 7.81 6.66 -1.29
C VAL A 137 8.44 7.87 -2.01
N GLY A 138 8.61 8.99 -1.32
CA GLY A 138 9.23 10.19 -1.86
C GLY A 138 8.37 10.93 -2.89
N LEU A 139 7.04 10.84 -2.80
CA LEU A 139 6.13 11.63 -3.63
C LEU A 139 6.18 13.10 -3.18
N ARG A 140 6.46 14.01 -4.12
CA ARG A 140 6.55 15.46 -3.87
C ARG A 140 5.64 16.27 -4.77
N GLU A 141 5.29 15.72 -5.92
CA GLU A 141 4.50 16.36 -6.95
C GLU A 141 3.52 15.37 -7.53
N VAL A 142 2.35 15.83 -7.91
CA VAL A 142 1.31 15.04 -8.60
C VAL A 142 1.22 15.53 -10.03
N ARG A 143 1.51 14.64 -10.99
CA ARG A 143 1.50 14.95 -12.41
C ARG A 143 0.10 14.81 -13.03
N TYR A 144 -0.78 14.08 -12.38
CA TYR A 144 -2.12 13.77 -12.84
C TYR A 144 -3.14 14.63 -12.09
N GLY A 145 -4.18 15.05 -12.78
CA GLY A 145 -5.20 15.95 -12.28
C GLY A 145 -5.18 17.28 -13.04
N ALA A 146 -6.22 18.09 -12.87
CA ALA A 146 -6.26 19.44 -13.45
C ALA A 146 -5.37 20.37 -12.62
N ASP A 147 -4.67 21.29 -13.27
CA ASP A 147 -3.84 22.31 -12.62
C ASP A 147 -4.62 23.02 -11.51
N GLY A 148 -4.17 22.86 -10.26
CA GLY A 148 -4.85 23.42 -9.08
C GLY A 148 -6.16 22.75 -8.70
N ALA A 149 -6.55 21.65 -9.32
CA ALA A 149 -7.75 20.91 -8.97
C ALA A 149 -7.52 20.06 -7.72
N ASN A 150 -7.82 20.65 -6.63
CA ASN A 150 -8.30 19.96 -5.45
C ASN A 150 -9.80 19.70 -5.67
N HIS A 151 -10.28 18.47 -5.47
CA HIS A 151 -11.70 18.14 -5.60
C HIS A 151 -12.61 19.07 -4.79
N VAL A 152 -12.13 19.58 -3.66
CA VAL A 152 -12.85 20.54 -2.81
C VAL A 152 -12.95 21.92 -3.48
N HIS A 153 -11.87 22.40 -4.09
CA HIS A 153 -11.86 23.71 -4.75
C HIS A 153 -12.61 23.72 -6.07
N ALA A 154 -12.57 22.62 -6.82
CA ALA A 154 -13.34 22.51 -8.06
C ALA A 154 -14.86 22.56 -7.84
N ARG A 155 -15.34 22.15 -6.67
CA ARG A 155 -16.77 22.26 -6.30
C ARG A 155 -17.21 23.65 -5.88
N SER A 156 -16.30 24.45 -5.33
CA SER A 156 -16.63 25.75 -4.75
C SER A 156 -16.48 26.91 -5.74
N ALA A 157 -15.72 26.72 -6.85
CA ALA A 157 -15.33 27.86 -7.65
C ALA A 157 -16.40 28.40 -8.60
N GLU A 158 -17.37 27.64 -9.10
CA GLU A 158 -18.31 28.18 -10.10
C GLU A 158 -19.59 27.36 -10.29
N GLY A 159 -20.36 26.94 -9.44
CA GLY A 159 -21.73 26.41 -9.69
C GLY A 159 -21.98 25.64 -11.00
N GLY A 160 -20.92 25.38 -11.76
CA GLY A 160 -20.90 24.67 -13.03
C GLY A 160 -20.26 23.30 -12.86
N ALA A 161 -20.91 22.26 -13.38
CA ALA A 161 -20.35 20.92 -13.43
C ALA A 161 -18.99 20.95 -14.12
N ASN A 162 -17.91 20.68 -13.37
CA ASN A 162 -16.60 20.48 -13.98
C ASN A 162 -16.68 19.19 -14.84
N PRO A 163 -16.43 19.25 -16.14
CA PRO A 163 -16.53 18.09 -17.03
C PRO A 163 -15.55 16.96 -16.67
N LEU A 164 -14.60 17.21 -15.79
CA LEU A 164 -13.68 16.18 -15.26
C LEU A 164 -14.28 15.41 -14.06
N PHE A 165 -15.35 15.92 -13.45
CA PHE A 165 -16.13 15.19 -12.46
C PHE A 165 -17.35 14.63 -13.17
N ALA A 166 -17.20 13.39 -13.62
CA ALA A 166 -18.33 12.64 -14.14
C ALA A 166 -19.49 12.75 -13.14
N ALA A 167 -20.69 12.96 -13.67
CA ALA A 167 -21.89 12.69 -12.91
C ALA A 167 -21.75 11.30 -12.28
N LYS A 168 -22.33 11.13 -11.09
CA LYS A 168 -22.43 9.86 -10.40
C LYS A 168 -22.57 8.72 -11.41
N ASP A 169 -21.62 7.78 -11.41
CA ASP A 169 -21.66 6.66 -12.33
C ASP A 169 -22.71 5.66 -11.85
N GLU A 170 -23.81 5.58 -12.58
CA GLU A 170 -24.92 4.66 -12.35
C GLU A 170 -24.94 3.51 -13.38
N SER A 171 -23.85 3.30 -14.11
CA SER A 171 -23.76 2.24 -15.11
C SER A 171 -23.87 0.83 -14.53
N ASN A 172 -23.55 0.67 -13.24
CA ASN A 172 -23.70 -0.61 -12.53
C ASN A 172 -25.06 -0.68 -11.84
N PRO A 173 -25.87 -1.72 -12.10
CA PRO A 173 -27.21 -1.84 -11.50
C PRO A 173 -27.20 -2.12 -10.00
N TYR A 174 -26.06 -2.48 -9.41
CA TYR A 174 -25.97 -2.88 -8.01
C TYR A 174 -25.35 -1.81 -7.11
N PHE A 175 -24.56 -0.91 -7.65
CA PHE A 175 -23.96 0.21 -6.92
C PHE A 175 -23.70 1.38 -7.85
N SER A 176 -23.76 2.57 -7.29
CA SER A 176 -23.36 3.80 -7.97
C SER A 176 -22.03 4.27 -7.40
N PHE A 177 -21.16 4.75 -8.25
CA PHE A 177 -19.90 5.38 -7.86
C PHE A 177 -20.08 6.90 -7.86
N ASP A 178 -19.87 7.51 -6.71
CA ASP A 178 -19.81 8.96 -6.57
C ASP A 178 -18.34 9.34 -6.38
N PRO A 179 -17.72 9.99 -7.39
CA PRO A 179 -16.31 10.37 -7.30
C PRO A 179 -16.04 11.57 -6.37
N SER A 180 -17.05 12.03 -5.63
CA SER A 180 -16.96 13.19 -4.74
C SER A 180 -16.48 12.88 -3.33
#